data_ad271d84e8b5c1e32f28b7bd419f1f7c
#
_entry.id   ad271d84e8b5c1e32f28b7bd419f1f7c
#
_cell.length_a   1.000
_cell.length_b   1.000
_cell.length_c   1.000
_cell.angle_alpha   90.00
_cell.angle_beta   90.00
_cell.angle_gamma   90.00
#
_symmetry.space_group_name_H-M   'P 1'
#
loop_
_entity.id
_entity.type
_entity.pdbx_description
1 polymer ?
#
loop_
_entity_poly.entity_id
_entity_poly.type
_entity_poly.pdbx_seq_one_letter_code
_entity_poly.pdbx_strand_id
1 'polypeptide(L)'
;MEENIKRLDEIKSAFPKDAELIQKAETLADLIREIRYSFIRYCYNKVLTTEIINRFPEFNDNDIFADCNAYKGRVLLSADADFEIVGSTEVVAINNAKVTAYQGVVVHAFNDAEVLSCGAWVIAKEYSYVNARSYSHVDAYDNTDIDAYDNSCIVSYGETNIHAHDNVHIMLHNSDYVWATDNVYIKSLFKPKKMWLHNAAINYAQQEHKVYYSSSSPLKFEKTK
;
A
#
# COMPACT_ATOMS: atom_id res chain seq x y z
N MET A 1 -37.29 18.46 1.62
CA MET A 1 -36.34 18.91 2.67
C MET A 1 -36.32 17.93 3.83
N GLU A 2 -37.45 17.61 4.44
CA GLU A 2 -37.55 16.65 5.58
C GLU A 2 -37.05 15.23 5.24
N GLU A 3 -37.32 14.74 4.04
CA GLU A 3 -36.87 13.41 3.58
C GLU A 3 -35.35 13.31 3.49
N ASN A 4 -34.68 14.36 3.00
CA ASN A 4 -33.20 14.41 2.91
C ASN A 4 -32.57 14.46 4.32
N ILE A 5 -33.19 15.17 5.27
CA ILE A 5 -32.70 15.22 6.66
C ILE A 5 -32.84 13.84 7.30
N LYS A 6 -34.01 13.21 7.16
CA LYS A 6 -34.23 11.85 7.69
C LYS A 6 -33.25 10.82 7.10
N ARG A 7 -32.97 10.93 5.80
CA ARG A 7 -31.99 10.05 5.14
C ARG A 7 -30.57 10.27 5.64
N LEU A 8 -30.15 11.53 5.82
CA LEU A 8 -28.86 11.87 6.40
C LEU A 8 -28.72 11.29 7.83
N ASP A 9 -29.75 11.44 8.66
CA ASP A 9 -29.74 10.93 10.04
C ASP A 9 -29.67 9.40 10.07
N GLU A 10 -30.36 8.71 9.13
CA GLU A 10 -30.27 7.26 8.98
C GLU A 10 -28.82 6.82 8.66
N ILE A 11 -28.16 7.48 7.70
CA ILE A 11 -26.77 7.16 7.34
C ILE A 11 -25.86 7.44 8.53
N LYS A 12 -25.95 8.61 9.18
CA LYS A 12 -25.15 8.97 10.36
C LYS A 12 -25.30 7.97 11.50
N SER A 13 -26.50 7.40 11.68
CA SER A 13 -26.76 6.40 12.73
C SER A 13 -25.99 5.10 12.56
N ALA A 14 -25.50 4.80 11.36
CA ALA A 14 -24.67 3.62 11.08
C ALA A 14 -23.21 3.80 11.53
N PHE A 15 -22.78 5.04 11.78
CA PHE A 15 -21.42 5.33 12.21
C PHE A 15 -21.32 5.40 13.74
N PRO A 16 -20.12 5.13 14.30
CA PRO A 16 -19.86 5.32 15.72
C PRO A 16 -20.17 6.75 16.18
N LYS A 17 -20.70 6.89 17.38
CA LYS A 17 -21.07 8.22 17.94
C LYS A 17 -19.89 9.17 18.15
N ASP A 18 -18.71 8.63 18.33
CA ASP A 18 -17.44 9.34 18.47
C ASP A 18 -16.80 9.75 17.13
N ALA A 19 -17.39 9.35 16.00
CA ALA A 19 -17.04 9.88 14.68
C ALA A 19 -17.54 11.32 14.51
N GLU A 20 -16.98 12.25 15.31
CA GLU A 20 -17.50 13.62 15.49
C GLU A 20 -17.72 14.38 14.19
N LEU A 21 -16.80 14.31 13.21
CA LEU A 21 -16.91 15.05 11.96
C LEU A 21 -18.05 14.50 11.08
N ILE A 22 -18.27 13.18 11.12
CA ILE A 22 -19.43 12.55 10.47
C ILE A 22 -20.71 12.99 11.14
N GLN A 23 -20.75 12.97 12.47
CA GLN A 23 -21.94 13.38 13.23
C GLN A 23 -22.29 14.87 13.06
N LYS A 24 -21.31 15.73 12.81
CA LYS A 24 -21.49 17.18 12.56
C LYS A 24 -21.90 17.54 11.13
N ALA A 25 -21.92 16.59 10.18
CA ALA A 25 -22.33 16.85 8.81
C ALA A 25 -23.79 17.37 8.77
N GLU A 26 -24.03 18.47 8.10
CA GLU A 26 -25.35 19.10 8.01
C GLU A 26 -26.10 18.66 6.74
N THR A 27 -25.35 18.21 5.72
CA THR A 27 -25.90 17.72 4.46
C THR A 27 -25.24 16.39 4.07
N LEU A 28 -25.89 15.64 3.17
CA LEU A 28 -25.28 14.43 2.57
C LEU A 28 -23.97 14.77 1.84
N ALA A 29 -23.91 15.91 1.17
CA ALA A 29 -22.69 16.37 0.49
C ALA A 29 -21.54 16.62 1.47
N ASP A 30 -21.81 17.18 2.65
CA ASP A 30 -20.81 17.38 3.71
C ASP A 30 -20.29 16.03 4.23
N LEU A 31 -21.21 15.10 4.48
CA LEU A 31 -20.88 13.75 4.92
C LEU A 31 -19.98 13.03 3.89
N ILE A 32 -20.35 13.04 2.63
CA ILE A 32 -19.56 12.40 1.55
C ILE A 32 -18.20 13.06 1.41
N ARG A 33 -18.14 14.40 1.49
CA ARG A 33 -16.87 15.14 1.43
C ARG A 33 -15.94 14.75 2.58
N GLU A 34 -16.45 14.66 3.79
CA GLU A 34 -15.68 14.24 4.98
C GLU A 34 -15.17 12.80 4.83
N ILE A 35 -16.03 11.88 4.39
CA ILE A 35 -15.64 10.48 4.16
C ILE A 35 -14.55 10.40 3.09
N ARG A 36 -14.69 11.11 1.98
CA ARG A 36 -13.67 11.13 0.92
C ARG A 36 -12.33 11.70 1.41
N TYR A 37 -12.37 12.74 2.21
CA TYR A 37 -11.15 13.37 2.76
C TYR A 37 -10.44 12.46 3.76
N SER A 38 -11.18 11.75 4.60
CA SER A 38 -10.64 10.90 5.66
C SER A 38 -10.75 9.39 5.34
N PHE A 39 -10.93 9.02 4.08
CA PHE A 39 -11.28 7.66 3.65
C PHE A 39 -10.35 6.60 4.24
N ILE A 40 -9.04 6.73 4.02
CA ILE A 40 -8.04 5.76 4.51
C ILE A 40 -8.13 5.64 6.03
N ARG A 41 -8.18 6.77 6.75
CA ARG A 41 -8.25 6.79 8.20
C ARG A 41 -9.51 6.12 8.73
N TYR A 42 -10.66 6.37 8.11
CA TYR A 42 -11.93 5.77 8.53
C TYR A 42 -12.00 4.28 8.24
N CYS A 43 -11.47 3.83 7.11
CA CYS A 43 -11.37 2.40 6.80
C CYS A 43 -10.42 1.69 7.78
N TYR A 44 -9.22 2.21 7.96
CA TYR A 44 -8.23 1.63 8.87
C TYR A 44 -8.74 1.53 10.32
N ASN A 45 -9.39 2.58 10.83
CA ASN A 45 -9.95 2.60 12.18
C ASN A 45 -11.35 1.93 12.28
N LYS A 46 -11.81 1.26 11.23
CA LYS A 46 -13.12 0.57 11.19
C LYS A 46 -14.32 1.48 11.47
N VAL A 47 -14.18 2.78 11.23
CA VAL A 47 -15.27 3.76 11.27
C VAL A 47 -16.13 3.64 10.02
N LEU A 48 -15.51 3.45 8.85
CA LEU A 48 -16.17 3.13 7.59
C LEU A 48 -15.88 1.65 7.26
N THR A 49 -16.92 0.85 7.14
CA THR A 49 -16.83 -0.59 6.88
C THR A 49 -17.51 -0.96 5.56
N THR A 50 -17.21 -2.13 5.03
CA THR A 50 -17.85 -2.64 3.81
C THR A 50 -19.36 -2.78 3.99
N GLU A 51 -19.82 -3.16 5.20
CA GLU A 51 -21.25 -3.23 5.53
C GLU A 51 -21.93 -1.86 5.41
N ILE A 52 -21.30 -0.80 5.95
CA ILE A 52 -21.83 0.58 5.87
C ILE A 52 -21.89 1.03 4.41
N ILE A 53 -20.82 0.83 3.63
CA ILE A 53 -20.77 1.23 2.22
C ILE A 53 -21.86 0.49 1.42
N ASN A 54 -21.98 -0.81 1.58
CA ASN A 54 -22.94 -1.62 0.83
C ASN A 54 -24.40 -1.39 1.24
N ARG A 55 -24.64 -0.90 2.47
CA ARG A 55 -25.98 -0.59 2.97
C ARG A 55 -26.59 0.65 2.35
N PHE A 56 -25.77 1.64 1.98
CA PHE A 56 -26.23 2.93 1.51
C PHE A 56 -25.77 3.23 0.08
N PRO A 57 -26.70 3.20 -0.93
CA PRO A 57 -26.36 3.41 -2.34
C PRO A 57 -25.74 4.77 -2.62
N GLU A 58 -25.96 5.75 -1.76
CA GLU A 58 -25.35 7.09 -1.85
C GLU A 58 -23.84 7.05 -1.89
N PHE A 59 -23.20 6.03 -1.30
CA PHE A 59 -21.75 5.86 -1.41
C PHE A 59 -21.35 5.49 -2.83
N ASN A 60 -22.03 4.53 -3.45
CA ASN A 60 -21.76 4.11 -4.82
C ASN A 60 -22.01 5.24 -5.82
N ASP A 61 -23.09 6.02 -5.62
CA ASP A 61 -23.41 7.20 -6.43
C ASP A 61 -22.34 8.29 -6.35
N ASN A 62 -21.50 8.26 -5.31
CA ASN A 62 -20.39 9.16 -5.08
C ASN A 62 -19.02 8.49 -5.25
N ASP A 63 -18.91 7.43 -6.04
CA ASP A 63 -17.67 6.70 -6.34
C ASP A 63 -16.93 6.18 -5.08
N ILE A 64 -17.67 5.69 -4.08
CA ILE A 64 -17.16 4.99 -2.90
C ILE A 64 -17.74 3.58 -2.90
N PHE A 65 -16.89 2.57 -3.00
CA PHE A 65 -17.25 1.17 -3.20
C PHE A 65 -16.66 0.27 -2.12
N ALA A 66 -17.19 -0.93 -1.99
CA ALA A 66 -16.63 -1.95 -1.11
C ALA A 66 -16.69 -3.35 -1.75
N ASP A 67 -15.62 -4.12 -1.53
CA ASP A 67 -15.43 -5.52 -1.93
C ASP A 67 -15.88 -5.78 -3.39
N CYS A 68 -15.40 -4.98 -4.32
CA CYS A 68 -15.67 -5.12 -5.75
C CYS A 68 -14.47 -4.66 -6.62
N ASN A 69 -14.43 -5.13 -7.85
CA ASN A 69 -13.53 -4.60 -8.88
C ASN A 69 -13.91 -3.16 -9.21
N ALA A 70 -12.92 -2.30 -9.43
CA ALA A 70 -13.15 -0.90 -9.70
C ALA A 70 -12.17 -0.31 -10.71
N TYR A 71 -12.60 0.77 -11.37
CA TYR A 71 -11.80 1.52 -12.35
C TYR A 71 -11.67 3.01 -12.01
N LYS A 72 -12.35 3.46 -10.96
CA LYS A 72 -12.32 4.85 -10.45
C LYS A 72 -12.79 4.90 -8.99
N GLY A 73 -12.55 6.04 -8.37
CA GLY A 73 -13.09 6.36 -7.05
C GLY A 73 -12.27 5.82 -5.89
N ARG A 74 -12.95 5.45 -4.81
CA ARG A 74 -12.37 4.89 -3.59
C ARG A 74 -12.98 3.55 -3.27
N VAL A 75 -12.14 2.58 -2.94
CA VAL A 75 -12.57 1.20 -2.69
C VAL A 75 -12.00 0.70 -1.36
N LEU A 76 -12.87 0.19 -0.51
CA LEU A 76 -12.50 -0.60 0.66
C LEU A 76 -12.61 -2.08 0.31
N LEU A 77 -11.52 -2.83 0.44
CA LEU A 77 -11.46 -4.27 0.22
C LEU A 77 -11.10 -4.95 1.54
N SER A 78 -11.98 -5.83 2.02
CA SER A 78 -11.81 -6.52 3.29
C SER A 78 -12.15 -8.01 3.25
N ALA A 79 -12.80 -8.46 2.17
CA ALA A 79 -13.12 -9.87 1.98
C ALA A 79 -11.86 -10.66 1.56
N ASP A 80 -11.81 -11.93 1.97
CA ASP A 80 -10.83 -12.90 1.48
C ASP A 80 -11.21 -13.34 0.05
N ALA A 81 -10.95 -12.45 -0.90
CA ALA A 81 -11.25 -12.61 -2.31
C ALA A 81 -10.25 -11.85 -3.19
N ASP A 82 -10.19 -12.22 -4.47
CA ASP A 82 -9.34 -11.57 -5.45
C ASP A 82 -10.07 -10.40 -6.12
N PHE A 83 -9.44 -9.21 -6.09
CA PHE A 83 -9.97 -7.99 -6.69
C PHE A 83 -9.03 -7.45 -7.76
N GLU A 84 -9.60 -7.03 -8.89
CA GLU A 84 -8.87 -6.38 -9.97
C GLU A 84 -9.22 -4.88 -10.01
N ILE A 85 -8.20 -4.03 -9.85
CA ILE A 85 -8.37 -2.57 -9.76
C ILE A 85 -7.53 -1.88 -10.84
N VAL A 86 -8.18 -1.03 -11.60
CA VAL A 86 -7.58 -0.27 -12.70
C VAL A 86 -7.89 1.22 -12.60
N GLY A 87 -7.26 2.02 -13.45
CA GLY A 87 -7.56 3.45 -13.62
C GLY A 87 -7.17 4.31 -12.41
N SER A 88 -7.86 5.42 -12.22
CA SER A 88 -7.57 6.39 -11.14
C SER A 88 -8.33 6.03 -9.86
N THR A 89 -7.93 4.94 -9.22
CA THR A 89 -8.60 4.39 -8.04
C THR A 89 -7.70 4.45 -6.81
N GLU A 90 -8.23 4.90 -5.68
CA GLU A 90 -7.60 4.81 -4.37
C GLU A 90 -8.21 3.63 -3.59
N VAL A 91 -7.39 2.70 -3.18
CA VAL A 91 -7.80 1.45 -2.53
C VAL A 91 -7.29 1.40 -1.09
N VAL A 92 -8.15 0.95 -0.19
CA VAL A 92 -7.74 0.48 1.15
C VAL A 92 -8.00 -1.02 1.19
N ALA A 93 -6.94 -1.81 1.24
CA ALA A 93 -6.99 -3.26 1.37
C ALA A 93 -6.62 -3.64 2.81
N ILE A 94 -7.49 -4.38 3.47
CA ILE A 94 -7.33 -4.81 4.87
C ILE A 94 -7.61 -6.31 5.01
N ASN A 95 -7.21 -6.88 6.13
CA ASN A 95 -7.34 -8.31 6.43
C ASN A 95 -6.65 -9.17 5.36
N ASN A 96 -7.34 -10.16 4.78
CA ASN A 96 -6.80 -11.07 3.76
C ASN A 96 -7.20 -10.67 2.34
N ALA A 97 -7.53 -9.40 2.07
CA ALA A 97 -7.90 -8.95 0.74
C ALA A 97 -6.73 -9.12 -0.23
N LYS A 98 -7.01 -9.66 -1.43
CA LYS A 98 -6.04 -9.85 -2.50
C LYS A 98 -6.33 -8.89 -3.63
N VAL A 99 -5.34 -8.08 -3.98
CA VAL A 99 -5.52 -6.97 -4.93
C VAL A 99 -4.53 -7.10 -6.07
N THR A 100 -5.03 -7.16 -7.30
CA THR A 100 -4.24 -6.92 -8.50
C THR A 100 -4.46 -5.47 -8.93
N ALA A 101 -3.43 -4.63 -8.79
CA ALA A 101 -3.49 -3.20 -9.05
C ALA A 101 -2.60 -2.81 -10.24
N TYR A 102 -3.15 -2.02 -11.15
CA TYR A 102 -2.47 -1.57 -12.35
C TYR A 102 -2.07 -0.10 -12.29
N GLN A 103 -1.40 0.38 -13.32
CA GLN A 103 -0.94 1.76 -13.41
C GLN A 103 -2.07 2.78 -13.15
N GLY A 104 -1.77 3.79 -12.34
CA GLY A 104 -2.71 4.83 -11.94
C GLY A 104 -3.47 4.53 -10.64
N VAL A 105 -3.38 3.30 -10.12
CA VAL A 105 -3.98 2.90 -8.84
C VAL A 105 -3.04 3.24 -7.69
N VAL A 106 -3.61 3.70 -6.57
CA VAL A 106 -2.91 3.84 -5.27
C VAL A 106 -3.53 2.86 -4.29
N VAL A 107 -2.72 1.96 -3.73
CA VAL A 107 -3.16 0.96 -2.77
C VAL A 107 -2.56 1.24 -1.39
N HIS A 108 -3.39 1.32 -0.37
CA HIS A 108 -3.01 1.30 1.03
C HIS A 108 -3.31 -0.09 1.58
N ALA A 109 -2.28 -0.91 1.75
CA ALA A 109 -2.38 -2.28 2.24
C ALA A 109 -2.03 -2.36 3.73
N PHE A 110 -2.88 -3.02 4.49
CA PHE A 110 -2.75 -3.20 5.93
C PHE A 110 -3.04 -4.65 6.34
N ASN A 111 -2.62 -5.02 7.54
CA ASN A 111 -2.75 -6.37 8.10
C ASN A 111 -2.09 -7.42 7.18
N ASP A 112 -2.82 -8.45 6.80
CA ASP A 112 -2.34 -9.55 5.96
C ASP A 112 -2.77 -9.40 4.48
N ALA A 113 -3.06 -8.15 4.01
CA ALA A 113 -3.46 -7.91 2.64
C ALA A 113 -2.34 -8.25 1.64
N GLU A 114 -2.70 -8.92 0.55
CA GLU A 114 -1.80 -9.29 -0.53
C GLU A 114 -2.00 -8.39 -1.74
N VAL A 115 -0.93 -7.79 -2.27
CA VAL A 115 -1.00 -6.88 -3.42
C VAL A 115 -0.08 -7.37 -4.54
N LEU A 116 -0.64 -7.70 -5.69
CA LEU A 116 0.08 -7.80 -6.95
C LEU A 116 0.02 -6.43 -7.64
N SER A 117 1.14 -5.73 -7.66
CA SER A 117 1.24 -4.42 -8.28
C SER A 117 1.88 -4.51 -9.68
N CYS A 118 1.17 -4.04 -10.70
CA CYS A 118 1.61 -3.96 -12.08
C CYS A 118 1.72 -2.49 -12.51
N GLY A 119 2.67 -1.74 -11.94
CA GLY A 119 2.87 -0.32 -12.19
C GLY A 119 2.03 0.59 -11.29
N ALA A 120 1.42 0.08 -10.23
CA ALA A 120 0.69 0.86 -9.22
C ALA A 120 1.63 1.46 -8.16
N TRP A 121 1.11 2.40 -7.39
CA TRP A 121 1.74 2.88 -6.17
C TRP A 121 1.13 2.16 -4.96
N VAL A 122 1.95 1.49 -4.15
CA VAL A 122 1.53 0.74 -2.98
C VAL A 122 2.15 1.34 -1.73
N ILE A 123 1.33 1.61 -0.73
CA ILE A 123 1.75 1.99 0.62
C ILE A 123 1.40 0.80 1.52
N ALA A 124 2.42 0.01 1.85
CA ALA A 124 2.29 -1.26 2.55
C ALA A 124 2.68 -1.13 4.01
N LYS A 125 1.87 -1.64 4.92
CA LYS A 125 2.07 -1.56 6.38
C LYS A 125 1.75 -2.87 7.07
N GLU A 126 2.23 -2.98 8.30
CA GLU A 126 2.02 -4.11 9.20
C GLU A 126 2.62 -5.42 8.62
N TYR A 127 1.82 -6.41 8.28
CA TYR A 127 2.26 -7.71 7.76
C TYR A 127 1.83 -7.93 6.31
N SER A 128 1.50 -6.83 5.59
CA SER A 128 1.06 -6.95 4.21
C SER A 128 2.17 -7.50 3.30
N TYR A 129 1.76 -8.24 2.28
CA TYR A 129 2.64 -8.79 1.25
C TYR A 129 2.46 -8.04 -0.07
N VAL A 130 3.57 -7.67 -0.71
CA VAL A 130 3.54 -6.98 -2.02
C VAL A 130 4.41 -7.71 -3.03
N ASN A 131 3.81 -8.13 -4.13
CA ASN A 131 4.53 -8.54 -5.33
C ASN A 131 4.55 -7.36 -6.31
N ALA A 132 5.68 -6.67 -6.41
CA ALA A 132 5.85 -5.46 -7.20
C ALA A 132 6.49 -5.77 -8.54
N ARG A 133 5.82 -5.45 -9.64
CA ARG A 133 6.26 -5.68 -11.02
C ARG A 133 6.19 -4.42 -11.88
N SER A 134 6.84 -4.49 -13.02
CA SER A 134 6.89 -3.41 -14.01
C SER A 134 7.55 -2.15 -13.42
N TYR A 135 6.86 -1.02 -13.38
CA TYR A 135 7.33 0.24 -12.79
C TYR A 135 6.59 0.56 -11.49
N SER A 136 6.26 -0.47 -10.70
CA SER A 136 5.58 -0.27 -9.41
C SER A 136 6.43 0.55 -8.46
N HIS A 137 5.78 1.40 -7.66
CA HIS A 137 6.40 2.10 -6.55
C HIS A 137 5.82 1.57 -5.24
N VAL A 138 6.67 1.17 -4.31
CA VAL A 138 6.25 0.65 -3.01
C VAL A 138 6.91 1.43 -1.89
N ASP A 139 6.10 2.07 -1.05
CA ASP A 139 6.50 2.61 0.25
C ASP A 139 6.14 1.59 1.33
N ALA A 140 7.14 0.96 1.91
CA ALA A 140 6.97 -0.14 2.87
C ALA A 140 7.30 0.30 4.30
N TYR A 141 6.43 -0.04 5.22
CA TYR A 141 6.54 0.25 6.64
C TYR A 141 6.42 -1.03 7.46
N ASP A 142 6.82 -0.97 8.71
CA ASP A 142 6.68 -2.06 9.69
C ASP A 142 7.32 -3.38 9.23
N ASN A 143 6.61 -4.51 9.27
CA ASN A 143 7.10 -5.85 8.95
C ASN A 143 6.58 -6.36 7.59
N THR A 144 6.55 -5.49 6.59
CA THR A 144 6.06 -5.83 5.25
C THR A 144 6.99 -6.80 4.53
N ASP A 145 6.44 -7.77 3.81
CA ASP A 145 7.16 -8.67 2.92
C ASP A 145 7.00 -8.24 1.45
N ILE A 146 8.11 -8.14 0.72
CA ILE A 146 8.12 -7.63 -0.67
C ILE A 146 8.91 -8.55 -1.59
N ASP A 147 8.28 -8.99 -2.67
CA ASP A 147 8.93 -9.55 -3.85
C ASP A 147 8.91 -8.51 -4.98
N ALA A 148 10.08 -8.02 -5.38
CA ALA A 148 10.22 -6.95 -6.36
C ALA A 148 10.93 -7.41 -7.63
N TYR A 149 10.36 -7.06 -8.78
CA TYR A 149 10.83 -7.47 -10.11
C TYR A 149 10.86 -6.32 -11.09
N ASP A 150 11.44 -6.56 -12.24
CA ASP A 150 11.53 -5.66 -13.41
C ASP A 150 12.24 -4.33 -13.07
N ASN A 151 11.53 -3.21 -13.17
CA ASN A 151 12.02 -1.86 -12.88
C ASN A 151 11.26 -1.22 -11.71
N SER A 152 10.83 -2.02 -10.74
CA SER A 152 10.12 -1.49 -9.58
C SER A 152 11.04 -0.69 -8.66
N CYS A 153 10.43 0.23 -7.91
CA CYS A 153 11.12 1.09 -6.94
C CYS A 153 10.54 0.84 -5.54
N ILE A 154 11.41 0.48 -4.61
CA ILE A 154 11.04 0.16 -3.23
C ILE A 154 11.69 1.19 -2.30
N VAL A 155 10.88 1.81 -1.45
CA VAL A 155 11.37 2.66 -0.35
C VAL A 155 10.91 2.03 0.96
N SER A 156 11.86 1.60 1.77
CA SER A 156 11.57 0.95 3.04
C SER A 156 11.84 1.88 4.22
N TYR A 157 10.85 1.99 5.10
CA TYR A 157 10.89 2.76 6.35
C TYR A 157 10.76 1.87 7.61
N GLY A 158 10.56 0.56 7.44
CA GLY A 158 10.31 -0.40 8.52
C GLY A 158 11.37 -1.49 8.64
N GLU A 159 11.01 -2.59 9.28
CA GLU A 159 11.78 -3.83 9.33
C GLU A 159 11.28 -4.79 8.24
N THR A 160 11.41 -4.38 6.99
CA THR A 160 10.87 -5.10 5.83
C THR A 160 11.79 -6.26 5.40
N ASN A 161 11.17 -7.30 4.83
CA ASN A 161 11.87 -8.36 4.10
C ASN A 161 11.71 -8.09 2.60
N ILE A 162 12.82 -7.90 1.89
CA ILE A 162 12.80 -7.55 0.47
C ILE A 162 13.56 -8.60 -0.33
N HIS A 163 12.87 -9.24 -1.26
CA HIS A 163 13.46 -10.08 -2.31
C HIS A 163 13.39 -9.32 -3.63
N ALA A 164 14.53 -8.94 -4.17
CA ALA A 164 14.60 -8.11 -5.35
C ALA A 164 15.37 -8.79 -6.49
N HIS A 165 14.84 -8.69 -7.69
CA HIS A 165 15.36 -9.27 -8.92
C HIS A 165 15.41 -8.23 -10.04
N ASP A 166 16.09 -8.55 -11.13
CA ASP A 166 16.17 -7.75 -12.35
C ASP A 166 16.82 -6.36 -12.13
N ASN A 167 16.09 -5.27 -12.41
CA ASN A 167 16.60 -3.89 -12.34
C ASN A 167 15.90 -3.09 -11.23
N VAL A 168 15.60 -3.70 -10.09
CA VAL A 168 14.89 -3.05 -8.99
C VAL A 168 15.76 -1.99 -8.32
N HIS A 169 15.14 -0.87 -7.98
CA HIS A 169 15.76 0.20 -7.18
C HIS A 169 15.24 0.16 -5.76
N ILE A 170 16.14 0.06 -4.77
CA ILE A 170 15.80 -0.01 -3.35
C ILE A 170 16.43 1.16 -2.60
N MET A 171 15.63 1.87 -1.81
CA MET A 171 16.09 2.85 -0.83
C MET A 171 15.70 2.39 0.58
N LEU A 172 16.70 2.15 1.43
CA LEU A 172 16.50 1.68 2.80
C LEU A 172 16.68 2.83 3.79
N HIS A 173 15.63 3.11 4.57
CA HIS A 173 15.63 4.09 5.66
C HIS A 173 15.69 3.46 7.04
N ASN A 174 15.74 2.14 7.15
CA ASN A 174 15.79 1.42 8.42
C ASN A 174 16.52 0.07 8.32
N SER A 175 16.35 -0.77 9.35
CA SER A 175 17.00 -2.07 9.47
C SER A 175 16.20 -3.16 8.75
N ASP A 176 16.55 -3.41 7.51
CA ASP A 176 15.85 -4.33 6.64
C ASP A 176 16.63 -5.64 6.44
N TYR A 177 15.91 -6.67 5.97
CA TYR A 177 16.47 -7.87 5.39
C TYR A 177 16.33 -7.79 3.88
N VAL A 178 17.45 -7.80 3.15
CA VAL A 178 17.43 -7.68 1.70
C VAL A 178 18.12 -8.87 1.05
N TRP A 179 17.42 -9.52 0.15
CA TRP A 179 17.96 -10.51 -0.78
C TRP A 179 17.85 -9.95 -2.19
N ALA A 180 18.99 -9.69 -2.82
CA ALA A 180 19.02 -9.07 -4.14
C ALA A 180 19.83 -9.90 -5.14
N THR A 181 19.27 -10.07 -6.33
CA THR A 181 19.93 -10.73 -7.48
C THR A 181 19.94 -9.81 -8.69
N ASP A 182 20.77 -10.11 -9.66
CA ASP A 182 20.86 -9.42 -10.94
C ASP A 182 21.30 -7.93 -10.80
N ASN A 183 20.69 -7.01 -11.51
CA ASN A 183 21.10 -5.59 -11.58
C ASN A 183 20.40 -4.72 -10.53
N VAL A 184 20.15 -5.23 -9.33
CA VAL A 184 19.46 -4.47 -8.28
C VAL A 184 20.36 -3.35 -7.77
N TYR A 185 19.82 -2.12 -7.75
CA TYR A 185 20.46 -0.95 -7.17
C TYR A 185 19.95 -0.69 -5.77
N ILE A 186 20.84 -0.69 -4.76
CA ILE A 186 20.48 -0.48 -3.37
C ILE A 186 21.19 0.76 -2.83
N LYS A 187 20.42 1.72 -2.32
CA LYS A 187 20.90 2.85 -1.52
C LYS A 187 20.41 2.67 -0.09
N SER A 188 21.33 2.51 0.83
CA SER A 188 21.03 2.39 2.25
C SER A 188 21.50 3.61 3.02
N LEU A 189 20.61 4.27 3.77
CA LEU A 189 20.92 5.38 4.66
C LEU A 189 21.34 4.90 6.05
N PHE A 190 20.90 3.72 6.45
CA PHE A 190 21.24 3.07 7.72
C PHE A 190 21.75 1.66 7.47
N LYS A 191 22.33 1.06 8.49
CA LYS A 191 22.86 -0.30 8.40
C LYS A 191 21.70 -1.31 8.35
N PRO A 192 21.52 -2.06 7.25
CA PRO A 192 20.54 -3.12 7.18
C PRO A 192 20.88 -4.25 8.17
N LYS A 193 19.88 -5.00 8.63
CA LYS A 193 20.10 -6.18 9.51
C LYS A 193 20.92 -7.25 8.80
N LYS A 194 20.51 -7.60 7.59
CA LYS A 194 21.26 -8.52 6.72
C LYS A 194 21.00 -8.20 5.26
N MET A 195 22.04 -8.36 4.47
CA MET A 195 21.96 -8.17 3.02
C MET A 195 22.69 -9.32 2.33
N TRP A 196 21.97 -10.02 1.47
CA TRP A 196 22.54 -11.06 0.60
C TRP A 196 22.47 -10.57 -0.85
N LEU A 197 23.65 -10.48 -1.46
CA LEU A 197 23.75 -10.03 -2.85
C LEU A 197 24.30 -11.19 -3.70
N HIS A 198 23.61 -11.47 -4.79
CA HIS A 198 24.00 -12.47 -5.77
C HIS A 198 24.13 -11.82 -7.14
N ASN A 199 25.18 -12.19 -7.89
CA ASN A 199 25.54 -11.61 -9.19
C ASN A 199 25.86 -10.11 -9.12
N ALA A 200 25.18 -9.26 -9.87
CA ALA A 200 25.53 -7.86 -10.13
C ALA A 200 24.79 -6.85 -9.25
N ALA A 201 24.27 -7.24 -8.10
CA ALA A 201 23.63 -6.32 -7.17
C ALA A 201 24.66 -5.29 -6.65
N ILE A 202 24.34 -4.01 -6.74
CA ILE A 202 25.22 -2.89 -6.37
C ILE A 202 24.68 -2.27 -5.08
N ASN A 203 25.56 -2.14 -4.07
CA ASN A 203 25.24 -1.48 -2.81
C ASN A 203 25.94 -0.13 -2.71
N TYR A 204 25.17 0.95 -2.58
CA TYR A 204 25.68 2.27 -2.21
C TYR A 204 25.28 2.56 -0.75
N ALA A 205 26.18 2.26 0.17
CA ALA A 205 25.95 2.53 1.58
C ALA A 205 26.84 3.69 2.04
N GLN A 206 26.29 4.60 2.83
CA GLN A 206 27.07 5.66 3.50
C GLN A 206 27.91 5.14 4.67
N GLN A 207 27.66 3.92 5.14
CA GLN A 207 28.37 3.27 6.25
C GLN A 207 28.87 1.88 5.87
N GLU A 208 29.91 1.37 6.55
CA GLU A 208 30.40 0.01 6.35
C GLU A 208 29.38 -1.02 6.83
N HIS A 209 28.94 -1.91 5.93
CA HIS A 209 27.99 -2.97 6.19
C HIS A 209 28.61 -4.35 6.03
N LYS A 210 28.09 -5.34 6.77
CA LYS A 210 28.37 -6.74 6.47
C LYS A 210 27.50 -7.16 5.29
N VAL A 211 28.10 -7.33 4.14
CA VAL A 211 27.44 -7.83 2.94
C VAL A 211 27.86 -9.26 2.71
N TYR A 212 26.90 -10.14 2.52
CA TYR A 212 27.14 -11.55 2.23
C TYR A 212 27.01 -11.79 0.72
N TYR A 213 28.07 -12.26 0.09
CA TYR A 213 28.09 -12.54 -1.35
C TYR A 213 28.06 -14.05 -1.58
N SER A 214 27.26 -14.51 -2.51
CA SER A 214 27.10 -15.93 -2.83
C SER A 214 27.60 -16.28 -4.22
N SER A 215 28.59 -15.61 -4.81
CA SER A 215 29.22 -16.09 -6.04
C SER A 215 30.39 -15.30 -6.58
N SER A 216 30.99 -15.85 -7.63
CA SER A 216 32.26 -15.61 -8.27
C SER A 216 32.42 -14.34 -9.14
N SER A 217 31.50 -13.40 -9.10
CA SER A 217 31.63 -12.15 -9.88
C SER A 217 32.18 -11.01 -9.04
N PRO A 218 33.17 -10.22 -9.54
CA PRO A 218 33.73 -9.11 -8.79
C PRO A 218 32.72 -7.95 -8.71
N LEU A 219 32.35 -7.60 -7.52
CA LEU A 219 31.49 -6.46 -7.25
C LEU A 219 32.30 -5.17 -7.25
N LYS A 220 31.81 -4.16 -7.92
CA LYS A 220 32.38 -2.80 -7.87
C LYS A 220 31.75 -2.05 -6.71
N PHE A 221 32.56 -1.65 -5.74
CA PHE A 221 32.18 -0.69 -4.70
C PHE A 221 32.60 0.70 -5.12
N GLU A 222 31.68 1.64 -5.17
CA GLU A 222 32.02 3.06 -5.18
C GLU A 222 31.76 3.63 -3.79
N LYS A 223 32.84 4.00 -3.08
CA LYS A 223 32.75 4.84 -1.89
C LYS A 223 32.51 6.27 -2.35
N THR A 224 31.36 6.84 -2.08
CA THR A 224 31.20 8.29 -2.14
C THR A 224 31.93 8.91 -0.96
N LYS A 225 32.87 9.82 -1.27
CA LYS A 225 33.58 10.63 -0.30
C LYS A 225 32.67 11.66 0.37
#